data_0239b3cfeb674c93d23b0e829ebac488
#
_entry.id   0239b3cfeb674c93d23b0e829ebac488
#
_cell.length_a   1.000
_cell.length_b   1.000
_cell.length_c   1.000
_cell.angle_alpha   90.00
_cell.angle_beta   90.00
_cell.angle_gamma   90.00
#
_symmetry.space_group_name_H-M   'P 1'
#
loop_
_entity.id
_entity.type
_entity.pdbx_description
1 polymer ?
#
loop_
_entity_poly.entity_id
_entity_poly.type
_entity_poly.pdbx_seq_one_letter_code
_entity_poly.pdbx_strand_id
1 'polypeptide(L)'
;MELKSYQKKVIADLTRYLELLNETKSDAAAFRLFWQENSAPILGRYQNVIPGVPNLCFKVPTGGGKTFIACNAVRPIFDALPATKTKAVVWLVPSDAILTQTAKALKDTSHPYRQKIDVDFGGRVEVYTKQELLNGQNFNPTAVTEQLSVMVLSYDSFRGRGKEVLKAYQENSNLAEFAKVLGKPDSPIEKADETALFQIINQLNPLVIVDESHHARSELSLEMLENFNP
;
A
#
# COMPACT_ATOMS: atom_id res chain seq x y z
N MET A 1 -17.68 -13.83 -2.80
CA MET A 1 -16.66 -14.62 -3.54
C MET A 1 -15.73 -15.27 -2.53
N GLU A 2 -15.33 -16.52 -2.72
CA GLU A 2 -14.41 -17.23 -1.82
C GLU A 2 -13.05 -17.43 -2.48
N LEU A 3 -12.00 -17.49 -1.64
CA LEU A 3 -10.66 -17.81 -2.09
C LEU A 3 -10.59 -19.28 -2.57
N LYS A 4 -9.97 -19.49 -3.73
CA LYS A 4 -9.59 -20.83 -4.21
C LYS A 4 -8.47 -21.41 -3.34
N SER A 5 -8.26 -22.73 -3.39
CA SER A 5 -7.27 -23.43 -2.52
C SER A 5 -5.88 -22.81 -2.61
N TYR A 6 -5.38 -22.50 -3.82
CA TYR A 6 -4.06 -21.90 -3.97
C TYR A 6 -4.00 -20.44 -3.44
N GLN A 7 -5.11 -19.68 -3.54
CA GLN A 7 -5.18 -18.32 -2.98
C GLN A 7 -5.20 -18.37 -1.44
N LYS A 8 -5.91 -19.34 -0.85
CA LYS A 8 -5.86 -19.61 0.60
C LYS A 8 -4.44 -19.92 1.05
N LYS A 9 -3.71 -20.73 0.26
CA LYS A 9 -2.30 -21.01 0.55
C LYS A 9 -1.46 -19.74 0.52
N VAL A 10 -1.60 -18.86 -0.46
CA VAL A 10 -0.86 -17.58 -0.53
C VAL A 10 -1.11 -16.73 0.73
N ILE A 11 -2.35 -16.65 1.20
CA ILE A 11 -2.67 -15.90 2.42
C ILE A 11 -2.10 -16.60 3.67
N ALA A 12 -2.16 -17.92 3.73
CA ALA A 12 -1.55 -18.68 4.83
C ALA A 12 -0.02 -18.50 4.87
N ASP A 13 0.64 -18.55 3.72
CA ASP A 13 2.08 -18.32 3.58
C ASP A 13 2.45 -16.89 4.02
N LEU A 14 1.66 -15.88 3.62
CA LEU A 14 1.81 -14.51 4.11
C LEU A 14 1.70 -14.42 5.63
N THR A 15 0.64 -14.98 6.20
CA THR A 15 0.40 -14.96 7.65
C THR A 15 1.57 -15.62 8.40
N ARG A 16 2.04 -16.78 7.94
CA ARG A 16 3.17 -17.47 8.56
C ARG A 16 4.47 -16.64 8.48
N TYR A 17 4.72 -16.01 7.34
CA TYR A 17 5.88 -15.12 7.22
C TYR A 17 5.80 -13.93 8.20
N LEU A 18 4.64 -13.32 8.34
CA LEU A 18 4.43 -12.20 9.28
C LEU A 18 4.60 -12.64 10.76
N GLU A 19 4.17 -13.84 11.11
CA GLU A 19 4.43 -14.44 12.44
C GLU A 19 5.94 -14.58 12.69
N LEU A 20 6.66 -15.19 11.74
CA LEU A 20 8.12 -15.34 11.81
C LEU A 20 8.84 -13.98 11.87
N LEU A 21 8.34 -12.98 11.16
CA LEU A 21 8.86 -11.61 11.22
C LEU A 21 8.70 -11.01 12.62
N ASN A 22 7.53 -11.21 13.23
CA ASN A 22 7.27 -10.78 14.60
C ASN A 22 8.11 -11.52 15.64
N GLU A 23 8.36 -12.81 15.44
CA GLU A 23 9.22 -13.62 16.32
C GLU A 23 10.69 -13.22 16.22
N THR A 24 11.20 -13.06 15.01
CA THR A 24 12.64 -12.85 14.74
C THR A 24 13.06 -11.37 14.75
N LYS A 25 12.11 -10.46 14.54
CA LYS A 25 12.38 -9.02 14.32
C LYS A 25 13.41 -8.75 13.20
N SER A 26 13.49 -9.66 12.23
CA SER A 26 14.43 -9.61 11.12
C SER A 26 13.85 -10.23 9.86
N ASP A 27 13.72 -9.42 8.80
CA ASP A 27 13.22 -9.86 7.49
C ASP A 27 14.01 -11.03 6.93
N ALA A 28 15.34 -10.96 7.00
CA ALA A 28 16.22 -12.00 6.49
C ALA A 28 16.13 -13.31 7.29
N ALA A 29 15.93 -13.22 8.61
CA ALA A 29 15.74 -14.40 9.46
C ALA A 29 14.36 -15.02 9.21
N ALA A 30 13.30 -14.22 9.17
CA ALA A 30 11.94 -14.67 8.86
C ALA A 30 11.88 -15.35 7.48
N PHE A 31 12.50 -14.76 6.46
CA PHE A 31 12.58 -15.33 5.11
C PHE A 31 13.26 -16.68 5.11
N ARG A 32 14.41 -16.81 5.78
CA ARG A 32 15.15 -18.07 5.86
C ARG A 32 14.34 -19.17 6.57
N LEU A 33 13.73 -18.85 7.72
CA LEU A 33 12.92 -19.79 8.48
C LEU A 33 11.69 -20.24 7.69
N PHE A 34 11.01 -19.31 7.03
CA PHE A 34 9.85 -19.62 6.18
C PHE A 34 10.18 -20.67 5.12
N TRP A 35 11.30 -20.50 4.41
CA TRP A 35 11.73 -21.47 3.38
C TRP A 35 12.19 -22.80 3.98
N GLN A 36 12.80 -22.80 5.16
CA GLN A 36 13.17 -24.03 5.87
C GLN A 36 11.92 -24.84 6.27
N GLU A 37 10.90 -24.19 6.82
CA GLU A 37 9.62 -24.84 7.19
C GLU A 37 8.91 -25.44 5.97
N ASN A 38 8.98 -24.80 4.83
CA ASN A 38 8.38 -25.28 3.59
C ASN A 38 9.21 -26.34 2.86
N SER A 39 10.33 -26.79 3.41
CA SER A 39 11.24 -27.79 2.82
C SER A 39 11.65 -27.46 1.38
N ALA A 40 11.66 -26.19 1.03
CA ALA A 40 12.00 -25.70 -0.30
C ALA A 40 13.43 -25.15 -0.32
N PRO A 41 14.18 -25.35 -1.40
CA PRO A 41 15.50 -24.78 -1.51
C PRO A 41 15.40 -23.26 -1.48
N ILE A 42 16.24 -22.61 -0.67
CA ILE A 42 16.33 -21.14 -0.66
C ILE A 42 16.94 -20.70 -1.99
N LEU A 43 16.13 -20.13 -2.86
CA LEU A 43 16.53 -19.72 -4.21
C LEU A 43 17.35 -18.42 -4.25
N GLY A 44 17.67 -17.83 -3.10
CA GLY A 44 18.45 -16.62 -2.99
C GLY A 44 18.45 -16.03 -1.58
N ARG A 45 19.13 -14.90 -1.43
CA ARG A 45 19.07 -14.11 -0.19
C ARG A 45 17.87 -13.19 -0.23
N TYR A 46 17.30 -12.90 0.94
CA TYR A 46 16.32 -11.83 1.07
C TYR A 46 16.93 -10.52 0.54
N GLN A 47 16.21 -9.85 -0.35
CA GLN A 47 16.62 -8.56 -0.89
C GLN A 47 15.81 -7.49 -0.18
N ASN A 48 16.47 -6.70 0.64
CA ASN A 48 15.85 -5.56 1.29
C ASN A 48 15.81 -4.40 0.29
N VAL A 49 14.66 -4.13 -0.29
CA VAL A 49 14.47 -3.07 -1.29
C VAL A 49 14.47 -1.71 -0.62
N ILE A 50 13.77 -1.59 0.51
CA ILE A 50 13.73 -0.39 1.35
C ILE A 50 14.20 -0.83 2.75
N PRO A 51 15.29 -0.26 3.28
CA PRO A 51 15.81 -0.65 4.59
C PRO A 51 14.75 -0.52 5.70
N GLY A 52 14.54 -1.61 6.45
CA GLY A 52 13.59 -1.65 7.56
C GLY A 52 12.13 -1.88 7.16
N VAL A 53 11.84 -2.03 5.87
CA VAL A 53 10.48 -2.27 5.35
C VAL A 53 10.38 -3.69 4.81
N PRO A 54 9.48 -4.55 5.37
CA PRO A 54 9.26 -5.88 4.84
C PRO A 54 8.78 -5.84 3.39
N ASN A 55 9.43 -6.60 2.53
CA ASN A 55 9.14 -6.62 1.10
C ASN A 55 8.81 -8.05 0.65
N LEU A 56 7.58 -8.27 0.19
CA LEU A 56 7.07 -9.57 -0.23
C LEU A 56 6.53 -9.51 -1.66
N CYS A 57 6.84 -10.54 -2.45
CA CYS A 57 6.34 -10.68 -3.81
C CYS A 57 5.61 -12.02 -3.99
N PHE A 58 4.34 -11.96 -4.38
CA PHE A 58 3.55 -13.11 -4.75
C PHE A 58 3.50 -13.29 -6.25
N LYS A 59 4.10 -14.37 -6.74
CA LYS A 59 4.03 -14.71 -8.17
C LYS A 59 2.78 -15.52 -8.47
N VAL A 60 1.76 -14.83 -8.96
CA VAL A 60 0.46 -15.41 -9.31
C VAL A 60 0.22 -15.28 -10.81
N PRO A 61 -0.23 -16.34 -11.51
CA PRO A 61 -0.50 -16.28 -12.95
C PRO A 61 -1.54 -15.20 -13.31
N THR A 62 -1.51 -14.76 -14.57
CA THR A 62 -2.56 -13.88 -15.12
C THR A 62 -3.92 -14.57 -14.98
N GLY A 63 -4.94 -13.83 -14.60
CA GLY A 63 -6.27 -14.40 -14.29
C GLY A 63 -6.36 -15.15 -12.96
N GLY A 64 -5.26 -15.27 -12.19
CA GLY A 64 -5.23 -15.92 -10.89
C GLY A 64 -5.86 -15.11 -9.74
N GLY A 65 -6.47 -13.94 -10.02
CA GLY A 65 -7.15 -13.13 -9.01
C GLY A 65 -6.19 -12.40 -8.07
N LYS A 66 -5.08 -11.87 -8.59
CA LYS A 66 -4.09 -11.08 -7.83
C LYS A 66 -4.73 -10.00 -6.96
N THR A 67 -5.64 -9.22 -7.54
CA THR A 67 -6.35 -8.14 -6.85
C THR A 67 -7.19 -8.66 -5.67
N PHE A 68 -7.84 -9.82 -5.83
CA PHE A 68 -8.61 -10.43 -4.73
C PHE A 68 -7.72 -10.98 -3.62
N ILE A 69 -6.55 -11.56 -3.97
CA ILE A 69 -5.53 -11.96 -3.00
C ILE A 69 -5.05 -10.73 -2.24
N ALA A 70 -4.74 -9.63 -2.92
CA ALA A 70 -4.31 -8.39 -2.29
C ALA A 70 -5.37 -7.84 -1.32
N CYS A 71 -6.65 -7.82 -1.68
CA CYS A 71 -7.75 -7.46 -0.78
C CYS A 71 -7.78 -8.33 0.50
N ASN A 72 -7.47 -9.62 0.37
CA ASN A 72 -7.43 -10.55 1.50
C ASN A 72 -6.15 -10.42 2.35
N ALA A 73 -5.09 -9.83 1.81
CA ALA A 73 -3.83 -9.63 2.50
C ALA A 73 -3.81 -8.40 3.42
N VAL A 74 -4.64 -7.38 3.14
CA VAL A 74 -4.62 -6.10 3.86
C VAL A 74 -4.82 -6.29 5.37
N ARG A 75 -5.84 -7.02 5.77
CA ARG A 75 -6.16 -7.22 7.20
C ARG A 75 -5.07 -7.99 7.95
N PRO A 76 -4.58 -9.15 7.48
CA PRO A 76 -3.48 -9.86 8.13
C PRO A 76 -2.21 -9.01 8.30
N ILE A 77 -1.90 -8.14 7.33
CA ILE A 77 -0.72 -7.28 7.43
C ILE A 77 -0.91 -6.24 8.54
N PHE A 78 -2.04 -5.54 8.59
CA PHE A 78 -2.30 -4.57 9.66
C PHE A 78 -2.38 -5.21 11.05
N ASP A 79 -2.89 -6.44 11.16
CA ASP A 79 -2.91 -7.16 12.43
C ASP A 79 -1.52 -7.57 12.91
N ALA A 80 -0.62 -7.91 11.97
CA ALA A 80 0.75 -8.31 12.27
C ALA A 80 1.70 -7.13 12.53
N LEU A 81 1.40 -5.95 11.94
CA LEU A 81 2.25 -4.75 12.02
C LEU A 81 1.46 -3.60 12.68
N PRO A 82 1.22 -3.65 13.99
CA PRO A 82 0.29 -2.77 14.68
C PRO A 82 0.80 -1.34 14.93
N ALA A 83 2.03 -1.04 14.53
CA ALA A 83 2.70 0.22 14.91
C ALA A 83 2.17 1.48 14.18
N THR A 84 1.32 1.34 13.18
CA THR A 84 0.79 2.47 12.42
C THR A 84 -0.39 3.12 13.13
N LYS A 85 -0.32 4.44 13.32
CA LYS A 85 -1.44 5.24 13.87
C LYS A 85 -2.62 5.34 12.90
N THR A 86 -2.36 5.14 11.61
CA THR A 86 -3.35 5.24 10.53
C THR A 86 -3.48 3.91 9.79
N LYS A 87 -4.63 3.66 9.18
CA LYS A 87 -4.85 2.51 8.30
C LYS A 87 -4.88 2.99 6.85
N ALA A 88 -3.72 3.33 6.32
CA ALA A 88 -3.55 3.83 4.97
C ALA A 88 -2.98 2.75 4.05
N VAL A 89 -3.55 2.62 2.86
CA VAL A 89 -3.07 1.74 1.79
C VAL A 89 -2.82 2.56 0.54
N VAL A 90 -1.63 2.49 -0.01
CA VAL A 90 -1.33 2.98 -1.36
C VAL A 90 -1.38 1.78 -2.30
N TRP A 91 -2.31 1.80 -3.24
CA TRP A 91 -2.47 0.77 -4.26
C TRP A 91 -1.95 1.29 -5.60
N LEU A 92 -0.74 0.88 -5.95
CA LEU A 92 -0.08 1.30 -7.17
C LEU A 92 -0.41 0.38 -8.33
N VAL A 93 -0.88 0.97 -9.41
CA VAL A 93 -1.22 0.29 -10.66
C VAL A 93 -0.40 0.80 -11.85
N PRO A 94 -0.18 -0.01 -12.89
CA PRO A 94 0.74 0.33 -13.98
C PRO A 94 0.21 1.40 -14.95
N SER A 95 -1.10 1.62 -15.03
CA SER A 95 -1.69 2.56 -15.99
C SER A 95 -3.01 3.15 -15.51
N ASP A 96 -3.43 4.26 -16.11
CA ASP A 96 -4.70 4.94 -15.78
C ASP A 96 -5.93 4.11 -16.14
N ALA A 97 -5.85 3.24 -17.15
CA ALA A 97 -6.93 2.30 -17.46
C ALA A 97 -7.14 1.30 -16.31
N ILE A 98 -6.05 0.73 -15.79
CA ILE A 98 -6.10 -0.18 -14.63
C ILE A 98 -6.50 0.59 -13.37
N LEU A 99 -6.04 1.84 -13.19
CA LEU A 99 -6.45 2.71 -12.09
C LEU A 99 -7.98 2.87 -12.08
N THR A 100 -8.56 3.25 -13.21
CA THR A 100 -10.01 3.46 -13.31
C THR A 100 -10.78 2.18 -12.99
N GLN A 101 -10.35 1.04 -13.52
CA GLN A 101 -10.97 -0.26 -13.25
C GLN A 101 -10.85 -0.65 -11.77
N THR A 102 -9.67 -0.52 -11.18
CA THR A 102 -9.41 -0.89 -9.78
C THR A 102 -10.17 0.02 -8.82
N ALA A 103 -10.12 1.34 -9.04
CA ALA A 103 -10.86 2.30 -8.22
C ALA A 103 -12.36 2.06 -8.29
N LYS A 104 -12.92 1.81 -9.49
CA LYS A 104 -14.34 1.47 -9.66
C LYS A 104 -14.72 0.21 -8.88
N ALA A 105 -13.93 -0.86 -9.00
CA ALA A 105 -14.20 -2.12 -8.31
C ALA A 105 -14.12 -1.99 -6.78
N LEU A 106 -13.18 -1.19 -6.26
CA LEU A 106 -13.02 -0.97 -4.82
C LEU A 106 -14.04 0.03 -4.24
N LYS A 107 -14.63 0.91 -5.06
CA LYS A 107 -15.70 1.84 -4.65
C LYS A 107 -17.09 1.21 -4.69
N ASP A 108 -17.29 0.21 -5.54
CA ASP A 108 -18.58 -0.47 -5.69
C ASP A 108 -18.82 -1.43 -4.53
N THR A 109 -19.71 -1.07 -3.62
CA THR A 109 -20.06 -1.87 -2.43
C THR A 109 -20.65 -3.25 -2.76
N SER A 110 -21.14 -3.45 -3.98
CA SER A 110 -21.60 -4.74 -4.46
C SER A 110 -20.48 -5.63 -5.02
N HIS A 111 -19.31 -5.04 -5.30
CA HIS A 111 -18.20 -5.77 -5.89
C HIS A 111 -17.49 -6.66 -4.84
N PRO A 112 -17.12 -7.92 -5.18
CA PRO A 112 -16.50 -8.84 -4.23
C PRO A 112 -15.22 -8.33 -3.56
N TYR A 113 -14.44 -7.48 -4.23
CA TYR A 113 -13.22 -6.88 -3.68
C TYR A 113 -13.56 -5.92 -2.54
N ARG A 114 -14.54 -5.03 -2.78
CA ARG A 114 -15.01 -4.10 -1.76
C ARG A 114 -15.65 -4.83 -0.59
N GLN A 115 -16.53 -5.77 -0.85
CA GLN A 115 -17.20 -6.57 0.18
C GLN A 115 -16.21 -7.27 1.11
N LYS A 116 -15.10 -7.80 0.56
CA LYS A 116 -14.04 -8.42 1.40
C LYS A 116 -13.42 -7.42 2.35
N ILE A 117 -13.03 -6.26 1.84
CA ILE A 117 -12.40 -5.21 2.66
C ILE A 117 -13.41 -4.66 3.68
N ASP A 118 -14.67 -4.45 3.29
CA ASP A 118 -15.72 -3.99 4.20
C ASP A 118 -15.94 -4.96 5.37
N VAL A 119 -15.97 -6.27 5.11
CA VAL A 119 -16.08 -7.29 6.16
C VAL A 119 -14.90 -7.19 7.13
N ASP A 120 -13.68 -7.04 6.61
CA ASP A 120 -12.47 -7.00 7.41
C ASP A 120 -12.35 -5.73 8.28
N PHE A 121 -12.90 -4.61 7.80
CA PHE A 121 -12.78 -3.29 8.45
C PHE A 121 -14.11 -2.73 8.95
N GLY A 122 -15.14 -3.58 9.05
CA GLY A 122 -16.45 -3.20 9.61
C GLY A 122 -17.19 -2.13 8.79
N GLY A 123 -17.03 -2.14 7.47
CA GLY A 123 -17.61 -1.15 6.56
C GLY A 123 -16.96 0.24 6.63
N ARG A 124 -15.93 0.43 7.45
CA ARG A 124 -15.20 1.70 7.58
C ARG A 124 -14.06 1.75 6.57
N VAL A 125 -14.40 1.95 5.32
CA VAL A 125 -13.46 1.95 4.19
C VAL A 125 -13.77 3.10 3.26
N GLU A 126 -12.78 3.91 2.94
CA GLU A 126 -12.88 4.93 1.92
C GLU A 126 -11.82 4.72 0.84
N VAL A 127 -12.20 4.94 -0.43
CA VAL A 127 -11.34 4.70 -1.58
C VAL A 127 -11.16 5.98 -2.36
N TYR A 128 -9.93 6.41 -2.54
CA TYR A 128 -9.57 7.68 -3.16
C TYR A 128 -8.78 7.49 -4.44
N THR A 129 -9.04 8.33 -5.41
CA THR A 129 -8.15 8.64 -6.53
C THR A 129 -7.29 9.85 -6.20
N LYS A 130 -6.22 10.10 -6.96
CA LYS A 130 -5.37 11.28 -6.77
C LYS A 130 -6.15 12.60 -6.76
N GLN A 131 -7.13 12.73 -7.65
CA GLN A 131 -7.94 13.95 -7.75
C GLN A 131 -8.77 14.19 -6.48
N GLU A 132 -9.36 13.15 -5.92
CA GLU A 132 -10.15 13.24 -4.68
C GLU A 132 -9.26 13.59 -3.48
N LEU A 133 -8.06 13.00 -3.42
CA LEU A 133 -7.06 13.35 -2.41
C LEU A 133 -6.64 14.82 -2.49
N LEU A 134 -6.32 15.31 -3.70
CA LEU A 134 -5.94 16.72 -3.92
C LEU A 134 -7.07 17.68 -3.57
N ASN A 135 -8.31 17.30 -3.78
CA ASN A 135 -9.48 18.11 -3.44
C ASN A 135 -9.82 18.04 -1.93
N GLY A 136 -9.16 17.19 -1.15
CA GLY A 136 -9.49 16.95 0.26
C GLY A 136 -10.89 16.35 0.46
N GLN A 137 -11.46 15.71 -0.57
CA GLN A 137 -12.81 15.18 -0.54
C GLN A 137 -12.87 13.95 0.37
N ASN A 138 -13.51 14.09 1.54
CA ASN A 138 -13.55 13.10 2.62
C ASN A 138 -12.17 12.63 3.12
N PHE A 139 -11.09 13.23 2.63
CA PHE A 139 -9.73 12.92 3.03
C PHE A 139 -9.24 13.97 4.04
N ASN A 140 -9.22 13.59 5.30
CA ASN A 140 -8.85 14.44 6.43
C ASN A 140 -8.23 13.59 7.55
N PRO A 141 -7.58 14.19 8.56
CA PRO A 141 -6.90 13.46 9.64
C PRO A 141 -7.79 12.50 10.41
N THR A 142 -9.05 12.86 10.66
CA THR A 142 -10.02 12.00 11.36
C THR A 142 -10.32 10.76 10.52
N ALA A 143 -10.59 10.94 9.23
CA ALA A 143 -10.91 9.84 8.32
C ALA A 143 -9.79 8.79 8.28
N VAL A 144 -8.53 9.21 8.12
CA VAL A 144 -7.39 8.26 8.05
C VAL A 144 -7.07 7.57 9.37
N THR A 145 -7.57 8.09 10.48
CA THR A 145 -7.40 7.48 11.80
C THR A 145 -8.51 6.47 12.10
N GLU A 146 -9.75 6.77 11.71
CA GLU A 146 -10.93 5.98 12.10
C GLU A 146 -11.29 4.87 11.11
N GLN A 147 -10.85 4.97 9.85
CA GLN A 147 -11.21 4.06 8.77
C GLN A 147 -10.02 3.63 7.93
N LEU A 148 -10.19 2.57 7.14
CA LEU A 148 -9.23 2.20 6.12
C LEU A 148 -9.30 3.18 4.95
N SER A 149 -8.19 3.85 4.67
CA SER A 149 -8.05 4.77 3.53
C SER A 149 -7.24 4.11 2.41
N VAL A 150 -7.92 3.74 1.31
CA VAL A 150 -7.28 3.10 0.15
C VAL A 150 -7.07 4.12 -0.96
N MET A 151 -5.84 4.43 -1.26
CA MET A 151 -5.43 5.40 -2.29
C MET A 151 -5.01 4.66 -3.55
N VAL A 152 -5.86 4.64 -4.58
CA VAL A 152 -5.55 3.99 -5.87
C VAL A 152 -4.84 5.00 -6.75
N LEU A 153 -3.58 4.71 -7.05
CA LEU A 153 -2.66 5.63 -7.73
C LEU A 153 -1.93 4.92 -8.87
N SER A 154 -1.60 5.64 -9.93
CA SER A 154 -0.71 5.13 -10.97
C SER A 154 0.72 5.59 -10.73
N TYR A 155 1.70 4.87 -11.28
CA TYR A 155 3.10 5.30 -11.23
C TYR A 155 3.30 6.72 -11.80
N ASP A 156 2.53 7.07 -12.82
CA ASP A 156 2.61 8.38 -13.47
C ASP A 156 2.04 9.50 -12.60
N SER A 157 1.32 9.16 -11.54
CA SER A 157 0.78 10.16 -10.59
C SER A 157 1.86 10.97 -9.88
N PHE A 158 3.08 10.42 -9.73
CA PHE A 158 4.18 11.02 -8.97
C PHE A 158 5.48 11.10 -9.77
N ARG A 159 5.50 10.63 -11.02
CA ARG A 159 6.70 10.63 -11.88
C ARG A 159 6.57 11.61 -13.04
N GLY A 160 7.65 12.31 -13.35
CA GLY A 160 7.74 13.23 -14.47
C GLY A 160 7.68 14.71 -14.06
N ARG A 161 7.58 15.59 -15.05
CA ARG A 161 7.59 17.05 -14.88
C ARG A 161 6.29 17.73 -15.34
N GLY A 162 5.25 16.95 -15.55
CA GLY A 162 3.94 17.47 -15.97
C GLY A 162 3.25 18.27 -14.85
N LYS A 163 2.44 19.26 -15.22
CA LYS A 163 1.68 20.10 -14.25
C LYS A 163 0.87 19.24 -13.25
N GLU A 164 0.28 18.17 -13.70
CA GLU A 164 -0.52 17.28 -12.84
C GLU A 164 0.33 16.49 -11.84
N VAL A 165 1.58 16.17 -12.19
CA VAL A 165 2.53 15.53 -11.25
C VAL A 165 2.96 16.55 -10.20
N LEU A 166 3.30 17.77 -10.62
CA LEU A 166 3.76 18.83 -9.72
C LEU A 166 2.74 19.18 -8.63
N LYS A 167 1.44 19.08 -8.91
CA LYS A 167 0.38 19.28 -7.91
C LYS A 167 0.52 18.38 -6.66
N ALA A 168 1.10 17.20 -6.80
CA ALA A 168 1.31 16.30 -5.66
C ALA A 168 2.44 16.74 -4.73
N TYR A 169 3.32 17.64 -5.20
CA TYR A 169 4.47 18.17 -4.47
C TYR A 169 4.29 19.62 -4.00
N GLN A 170 3.25 20.30 -4.49
CA GLN A 170 2.97 21.70 -4.16
C GLN A 170 2.10 21.80 -2.91
N GLU A 171 2.21 22.94 -2.24
CA GLU A 171 1.32 23.33 -1.15
C GLU A 171 -0.15 23.16 -1.55
N ASN A 172 -0.91 22.55 -0.64
CA ASN A 172 -2.33 22.29 -0.84
C ASN A 172 -3.13 22.70 0.40
N SER A 173 -3.83 23.79 0.31
CA SER A 173 -4.67 24.33 1.39
C SER A 173 -5.78 23.35 1.83
N ASN A 174 -6.27 22.49 0.94
CA ASN A 174 -7.27 21.47 1.28
C ASN A 174 -6.71 20.40 2.25
N LEU A 175 -5.39 20.27 2.34
CA LEU A 175 -4.69 19.31 3.19
C LEU A 175 -4.02 19.97 4.41
N ALA A 176 -4.18 21.29 4.60
CA ALA A 176 -3.53 22.03 5.68
C ALA A 176 -3.87 21.51 7.10
N GLU A 177 -5.02 20.86 7.26
CA GLU A 177 -5.41 20.24 8.52
C GLU A 177 -4.50 19.07 8.92
N PHE A 178 -4.00 18.32 7.94
CA PHE A 178 -3.04 17.23 8.18
C PHE A 178 -1.75 17.74 8.82
N ALA A 179 -1.19 18.84 8.34
CA ALA A 179 0.03 19.42 8.89
C ALA A 179 -0.14 19.84 10.36
N LYS A 180 -1.35 20.28 10.75
CA LYS A 180 -1.65 20.62 12.16
C LYS A 180 -1.72 19.38 13.06
N VAL A 181 -2.22 18.26 12.54
CA VAL A 181 -2.43 17.02 13.31
C VAL A 181 -1.19 16.12 13.29
N LEU A 182 -0.56 15.95 12.13
CA LEU A 182 0.62 15.09 11.96
C LEU A 182 1.92 15.78 12.44
N GLY A 183 1.93 17.12 12.46
CA GLY A 183 3.12 17.89 12.80
C GLY A 183 4.17 17.89 11.68
N LYS A 184 5.41 18.21 12.04
CA LYS A 184 6.52 18.21 11.08
C LYS A 184 6.86 16.79 10.65
N PRO A 185 7.13 16.56 9.35
CA PRO A 185 7.51 15.26 8.86
C PRO A 185 8.89 14.82 9.41
N ASP A 186 8.97 13.57 9.87
CA ASP A 186 10.24 12.96 10.29
C ASP A 186 11.14 12.67 9.07
N SER A 187 10.54 12.43 7.91
CA SER A 187 11.20 12.14 6.64
C SER A 187 10.68 13.09 5.55
N PRO A 188 11.19 14.34 5.50
CA PRO A 188 10.73 15.29 4.50
C PRO A 188 11.15 14.87 3.10
N ILE A 189 10.19 14.89 2.15
CA ILE A 189 10.45 14.62 0.74
C ILE A 189 11.10 15.83 0.11
N GLU A 190 12.24 15.62 -0.58
CA GLU A 190 12.91 16.71 -1.32
C GLU A 190 11.94 17.34 -2.34
N LYS A 191 11.85 18.67 -2.35
CA LYS A 191 10.97 19.45 -3.25
C LYS A 191 9.46 19.31 -3.01
N ALA A 192 9.02 18.70 -1.90
CA ALA A 192 7.62 18.72 -1.52
C ALA A 192 7.35 19.71 -0.39
N ASP A 193 6.26 20.45 -0.49
CA ASP A 193 5.77 21.31 0.59
C ASP A 193 5.17 20.49 1.74
N GLU A 194 5.14 21.04 2.94
CA GLU A 194 4.63 20.34 4.14
C GLU A 194 3.16 19.88 4.00
N THR A 195 2.35 20.64 3.26
CA THR A 195 0.95 20.29 2.98
C THR A 195 0.75 19.61 1.62
N ALA A 196 1.84 19.28 0.93
CA ALA A 196 1.76 18.57 -0.33
C ALA A 196 1.17 17.16 -0.14
N LEU A 197 0.37 16.71 -1.10
CA LEU A 197 -0.25 15.40 -1.04
C LEU A 197 0.77 14.28 -0.79
N PHE A 198 1.91 14.31 -1.49
CA PHE A 198 2.91 13.26 -1.36
C PHE A 198 3.55 13.25 0.03
N GLN A 199 3.81 14.45 0.61
CA GLN A 199 4.32 14.56 1.98
C GLN A 199 3.30 14.05 3.02
N ILE A 200 2.02 14.34 2.84
CA ILE A 200 0.98 13.80 3.73
C ILE A 200 0.94 12.26 3.65
N ILE A 201 0.94 11.68 2.44
CA ILE A 201 0.96 10.22 2.28
C ILE A 201 2.19 9.61 2.96
N ASN A 202 3.38 10.22 2.83
CA ASN A 202 4.60 9.81 3.51
C ASN A 202 4.42 9.72 5.03
N GLN A 203 3.79 10.71 5.65
CA GLN A 203 3.55 10.75 7.09
C GLN A 203 2.50 9.75 7.58
N LEU A 204 1.68 9.21 6.69
CA LEU A 204 0.72 8.16 7.04
C LEU A 204 1.35 6.76 7.16
N ASN A 205 2.60 6.56 6.72
CA ASN A 205 3.29 5.26 6.70
C ASN A 205 2.41 4.14 6.11
N PRO A 206 2.00 4.25 4.84
CA PRO A 206 1.00 3.38 4.27
C PRO A 206 1.52 1.97 3.97
N LEU A 207 0.65 0.98 4.04
CA LEU A 207 0.88 -0.28 3.34
C LEU A 207 0.91 -0.02 1.83
N VAL A 208 1.99 -0.37 1.15
CA VAL A 208 2.08 -0.22 -0.30
C VAL A 208 1.83 -1.55 -1.01
N ILE A 209 0.79 -1.60 -1.82
CA ILE A 209 0.46 -2.72 -2.70
C ILE A 209 0.85 -2.33 -4.13
N VAL A 210 1.72 -3.12 -4.74
CA VAL A 210 2.21 -2.88 -6.10
C VAL A 210 1.64 -3.93 -7.04
N ASP A 211 0.70 -3.53 -7.88
CA ASP A 211 0.20 -4.42 -8.95
C ASP A 211 1.18 -4.41 -10.13
N GLU A 212 1.42 -5.61 -10.71
CA GLU A 212 2.41 -5.81 -11.78
C GLU A 212 3.82 -5.27 -11.39
N SER A 213 4.35 -5.74 -10.26
CA SER A 213 5.60 -5.25 -9.64
C SER A 213 6.85 -5.28 -10.53
N HIS A 214 6.80 -5.95 -11.69
CA HIS A 214 7.88 -5.90 -12.67
C HIS A 214 8.08 -4.49 -13.29
N HIS A 215 7.09 -3.62 -13.22
CA HIS A 215 7.19 -2.20 -13.59
C HIS A 215 7.87 -1.34 -12.51
N ALA A 216 8.03 -1.85 -11.27
CA ALA A 216 8.59 -1.12 -10.13
C ALA A 216 10.12 -1.22 -9.99
N ARG A 217 10.84 -1.68 -11.02
CA ARG A 217 12.28 -1.98 -10.94
C ARG A 217 13.20 -0.82 -11.34
N SER A 218 12.69 0.29 -11.84
CA SER A 218 13.52 1.44 -12.18
C SER A 218 13.92 2.21 -10.90
N GLU A 219 15.07 2.90 -10.92
CA GLU A 219 15.50 3.76 -9.81
C GLU A 219 14.43 4.77 -9.41
N LEU A 220 13.78 5.41 -10.38
CA LEU A 220 12.66 6.33 -10.13
C LEU A 220 11.47 5.67 -9.43
N SER A 221 11.23 4.38 -9.68
CA SER A 221 10.16 3.66 -8.99
C SER A 221 10.55 3.33 -7.56
N LEU A 222 11.81 2.99 -7.31
CA LEU A 222 12.32 2.72 -5.97
C LEU A 222 12.31 4.00 -5.13
N GLU A 223 12.81 5.12 -5.65
CA GLU A 223 12.75 6.43 -5.00
C GLU A 223 11.30 6.81 -4.63
N MET A 224 10.35 6.59 -5.53
CA MET A 224 8.94 6.85 -5.24
C MET A 224 8.41 5.94 -4.13
N LEU A 225 8.79 4.66 -4.12
CA LEU A 225 8.38 3.73 -3.06
C LEU A 225 8.98 4.12 -1.71
N GLU A 226 10.26 4.52 -1.68
CA GLU A 226 10.93 5.05 -0.48
C GLU A 226 10.24 6.32 0.03
N ASN A 227 9.86 7.22 -0.87
CA ASN A 227 9.16 8.45 -0.54
C ASN A 227 7.74 8.25 0.01
N PHE A 228 7.10 7.09 -0.20
CA PHE A 228 5.87 6.75 0.52
C PHE A 228 6.12 6.42 2.00
N ASN A 229 7.36 6.08 2.37
CA ASN A 229 7.75 5.72 3.74
C ASN A 229 6.85 4.60 4.31
N PRO A 230 6.73 3.47 3.58
CA PRO A 230 5.77 2.44 3.91
C PRO A 230 6.10 1.68 5.19
#